data_9ddf2b72f3c8424b646d5a7464813876
#
_entry.id   9ddf2b72f3c8424b646d5a7464813876
#
_cell.length_a   1.000
_cell.length_b   1.000
_cell.length_c   1.000
_cell.angle_alpha   90.00
_cell.angle_beta   90.00
_cell.angle_gamma   90.00
#
_symmetry.space_group_name_H-M   'P 1'
#
loop_
_entity.id
_entity.type
_entity.pdbx_description
1 polymer ?
#
loop_
_entity_poly.entity_id
_entity_poly.type
_entity_poly.pdbx_seq_one_letter_code
_entity_poly.pdbx_strand_id
1 'polypeptide(L)'
;MAVVSIVMPVYNGEKYLRQSIASVVNQTFMDWNLIIVDDCSTDASPEIMNEYAKADDRIQVIHNEVNSKIPASLNNGFEKAAGRYYTWTSDDNIYEQDAIEKMVKYLDEHPDTGLVYSNMRFIDGEGRETGIYESKPEDIFSNNCVGAYFMYRARSWQI
;
A
#
# COMPACT_ATOMS: atom_id res chain seq x y z
N MET A 1 -3.19 -14.03 -12.15
CA MET A 1 -2.25 -12.91 -11.88
C MET A 1 -3.12 -11.75 -11.45
N ALA A 2 -2.92 -11.20 -10.26
CA ALA A 2 -3.78 -10.13 -9.72
C ALA A 2 -3.72 -8.87 -10.59
N VAL A 3 -4.80 -8.08 -10.60
CA VAL A 3 -4.84 -6.78 -11.31
C VAL A 3 -4.03 -5.73 -10.55
N VAL A 4 -4.09 -5.72 -9.23
CA VAL A 4 -3.37 -4.76 -8.37
C VAL A 4 -2.36 -5.47 -7.48
N SER A 5 -1.09 -5.06 -7.52
CA SER A 5 -0.09 -5.45 -6.52
C SER A 5 0.11 -4.32 -5.53
N ILE A 6 -0.03 -4.66 -4.25
CA ILE A 6 0.11 -3.74 -3.10
C ILE A 6 1.35 -4.15 -2.32
N VAL A 7 2.26 -3.23 -2.08
CA VAL A 7 3.44 -3.47 -1.24
C VAL A 7 3.27 -2.78 0.10
N MET A 8 3.56 -3.48 1.20
CA MET A 8 3.48 -2.95 2.57
C MET A 8 4.82 -3.22 3.28
N PRO A 9 5.73 -2.25 3.37
CA PRO A 9 6.90 -2.37 4.24
C PRO A 9 6.47 -2.26 5.70
N VAL A 10 7.05 -3.11 6.56
CA VAL A 10 6.74 -3.19 7.99
C VAL A 10 8.03 -3.19 8.80
N TYR A 11 8.11 -2.38 9.84
CA TYR A 11 9.17 -2.43 10.84
C TYR A 11 8.63 -2.06 12.22
N ASN A 12 8.49 -3.05 13.11
CA ASN A 12 7.97 -2.87 14.47
C ASN A 12 6.59 -2.17 14.49
N GLY A 13 5.67 -2.64 13.64
CA GLY A 13 4.35 -2.06 13.43
C GLY A 13 3.22 -2.73 14.21
N GLU A 14 3.50 -3.60 15.20
CA GLU A 14 2.50 -4.46 15.88
C GLU A 14 1.23 -3.72 16.30
N LYS A 15 1.37 -2.43 16.66
CA LYS A 15 0.28 -1.62 17.18
C LYS A 15 -0.86 -1.40 16.18
N TYR A 16 -0.55 -1.17 14.91
CA TYR A 16 -1.53 -0.80 13.89
C TYR A 16 -1.61 -1.79 12.73
N LEU A 17 -0.65 -2.69 12.60
CA LEU A 17 -0.48 -3.59 11.47
C LEU A 17 -1.75 -4.42 11.18
N ARG A 18 -2.42 -4.95 12.21
CA ARG A 18 -3.67 -5.70 12.02
C ARG A 18 -4.75 -4.87 11.33
N GLN A 19 -4.88 -3.61 11.73
CA GLN A 19 -5.87 -2.70 11.16
C GLN A 19 -5.51 -2.33 9.71
N SER A 20 -4.24 -2.10 9.43
CA SER A 20 -3.74 -1.80 8.08
C SER A 20 -3.96 -2.98 7.13
N ILE A 21 -3.58 -4.21 7.50
CA ILE A 21 -3.81 -5.39 6.67
C ILE A 21 -5.31 -5.62 6.49
N ALA A 22 -6.12 -5.52 7.56
CA ALA A 22 -7.57 -5.68 7.47
C ALA A 22 -8.21 -4.68 6.51
N SER A 23 -7.71 -3.45 6.41
CA SER A 23 -8.21 -2.45 5.46
C SER A 23 -7.99 -2.84 3.99
N VAL A 24 -6.92 -3.58 3.70
CA VAL A 24 -6.66 -4.15 2.37
C VAL A 24 -7.54 -5.37 2.12
N VAL A 25 -7.64 -6.27 3.08
CA VAL A 25 -8.45 -7.50 2.96
C VAL A 25 -9.92 -7.19 2.70
N ASN A 26 -10.44 -6.13 3.33
CA ASN A 26 -11.85 -5.70 3.24
C ASN A 26 -12.15 -4.76 2.06
N GLN A 27 -11.24 -4.61 1.09
CA GLN A 27 -11.52 -3.81 -0.10
C GLN A 27 -12.66 -4.40 -0.94
N THR A 28 -13.50 -3.54 -1.54
CA THR A 28 -14.56 -3.96 -2.47
C THR A 28 -14.00 -4.57 -3.75
N PHE A 29 -12.86 -4.07 -4.22
CA PHE A 29 -12.13 -4.66 -5.34
C PHE A 29 -11.35 -5.89 -4.88
N MET A 30 -11.63 -7.07 -5.46
CA MET A 30 -11.14 -8.35 -4.94
C MET A 30 -9.89 -8.88 -5.66
N ASP A 31 -9.53 -8.35 -6.85
CA ASP A 31 -8.43 -8.87 -7.69
C ASP A 31 -7.10 -8.16 -7.39
N TRP A 32 -6.64 -8.30 -6.15
CA TRP A 32 -5.38 -7.77 -5.65
C TRP A 32 -4.50 -8.87 -5.04
N ASN A 33 -3.20 -8.60 -4.95
CA ASN A 33 -2.29 -9.30 -4.05
C ASN A 33 -1.54 -8.31 -3.15
N LEU A 34 -1.30 -8.71 -1.90
CA LEU A 34 -0.56 -7.94 -0.91
C LEU A 34 0.79 -8.59 -0.65
N ILE A 35 1.86 -7.84 -0.83
CA ILE A 35 3.23 -8.24 -0.55
C ILE A 35 3.70 -7.45 0.65
N ILE A 36 3.76 -8.12 1.81
CA ILE A 36 4.24 -7.53 3.06
C ILE A 36 5.73 -7.78 3.16
N VAL A 37 6.53 -6.75 3.38
CA VAL A 37 7.97 -6.85 3.53
C VAL A 37 8.34 -6.48 4.96
N ASP A 38 8.66 -7.49 5.75
CA ASP A 38 9.19 -7.34 7.10
C ASP A 38 10.65 -6.88 7.05
N ASP A 39 10.91 -5.68 7.52
CA ASP A 39 12.25 -5.10 7.54
C ASP A 39 13.02 -5.43 8.83
N CYS A 40 13.04 -6.72 9.20
CA CYS A 40 13.71 -7.24 10.39
C CYS A 40 13.07 -6.76 11.70
N SER A 41 11.74 -6.91 11.82
CA SER A 41 11.00 -6.56 13.05
C SER A 41 11.38 -7.45 14.23
N THR A 42 11.30 -6.88 15.42
CA THR A 42 11.64 -7.53 16.70
C THR A 42 10.47 -7.58 17.69
N ASP A 43 9.32 -7.01 17.28
CA ASP A 43 8.04 -7.06 18.01
C ASP A 43 7.14 -8.20 17.47
N ALA A 44 5.84 -8.16 17.73
CA ALA A 44 4.90 -9.18 17.25
C ALA A 44 4.49 -9.03 15.77
N SER A 45 5.10 -8.12 15.01
CA SER A 45 4.78 -7.93 13.58
C SER A 45 4.95 -9.21 12.74
N PRO A 46 6.06 -10.00 12.87
CA PRO A 46 6.23 -11.21 12.08
C PRO A 46 5.13 -12.25 12.29
N GLU A 47 4.67 -12.43 13.54
CA GLU A 47 3.58 -13.34 13.89
C GLU A 47 2.26 -12.88 13.25
N ILE A 48 1.96 -11.58 13.33
CA ILE A 48 0.76 -10.99 12.75
C ILE A 48 0.73 -11.19 11.22
N MET A 49 1.82 -10.87 10.52
CA MET A 49 1.90 -11.02 9.06
C MET A 49 1.70 -12.48 8.64
N ASN A 50 2.37 -13.41 9.33
CA ASN A 50 2.27 -14.83 9.03
C ASN A 50 0.87 -15.40 9.32
N GLU A 51 0.15 -14.87 10.30
CA GLU A 51 -1.25 -15.22 10.57
C GLU A 51 -2.14 -14.88 9.37
N TYR A 52 -2.02 -13.65 8.85
CA TYR A 52 -2.80 -13.22 7.69
C TYR A 52 -2.41 -13.97 6.41
N ALA A 53 -1.12 -14.21 6.17
CA ALA A 53 -0.69 -14.97 5.00
C ALA A 53 -1.14 -16.43 4.99
N LYS A 54 -1.35 -17.03 6.17
CA LYS A 54 -1.95 -18.37 6.29
C LYS A 54 -3.47 -18.39 6.05
N ALA A 55 -4.14 -17.26 6.29
CA ALA A 55 -5.58 -17.14 6.18
C ALA A 55 -6.04 -16.70 4.79
N ASP A 56 -5.19 -16.04 3.99
CA ASP A 56 -5.53 -15.48 2.68
C ASP A 56 -4.35 -15.67 1.70
N ASP A 57 -4.54 -16.52 0.69
CA ASP A 57 -3.54 -16.85 -0.33
C ASP A 57 -3.11 -15.66 -1.21
N ARG A 58 -3.84 -14.54 -1.15
CA ARG A 58 -3.47 -13.29 -1.83
C ARG A 58 -2.37 -12.52 -1.09
N ILE A 59 -2.01 -12.92 0.13
CA ILE A 59 -1.01 -12.27 0.98
C ILE A 59 0.28 -13.07 0.95
N GLN A 60 1.37 -12.41 0.60
CA GLN A 60 2.73 -12.94 0.65
C GLN A 60 3.56 -12.15 1.64
N VAL A 61 4.39 -12.82 2.45
CA VAL A 61 5.34 -12.19 3.37
C VAL A 61 6.77 -12.45 2.89
N ILE A 62 7.60 -11.41 2.93
CA ILE A 62 9.04 -11.44 2.68
C ILE A 62 9.72 -10.92 3.95
N HIS A 63 10.75 -11.61 4.41
CA HIS A 63 11.57 -11.16 5.55
C HIS A 63 12.93 -10.70 5.07
N ASN A 64 13.31 -9.44 5.37
CA ASN A 64 14.66 -8.96 5.16
C ASN A 64 15.57 -9.48 6.28
N GLU A 65 16.80 -9.85 5.93
CA GLU A 65 17.79 -10.34 6.91
C GLU A 65 18.30 -9.24 7.84
N VAL A 66 18.25 -7.99 7.37
CA VAL A 66 18.65 -6.78 8.12
C VAL A 66 17.67 -5.64 7.85
N ASN A 67 17.59 -4.70 8.77
CA ASN A 67 16.77 -3.49 8.56
C ASN A 67 17.39 -2.63 7.45
N SER A 68 16.76 -2.66 6.28
CA SER A 68 17.20 -2.02 5.04
C SER A 68 16.48 -0.69 4.75
N LYS A 69 15.55 -0.29 5.62
CA LYS A 69 14.69 0.91 5.51
C LYS A 69 13.64 0.83 4.40
N ILE A 70 12.67 1.72 4.48
CA ILE A 70 11.49 1.75 3.59
C ILE A 70 11.85 1.66 2.09
N PRO A 71 12.81 2.44 1.54
CA PRO A 71 13.09 2.37 0.11
C PRO A 71 13.54 0.99 -0.39
N ALA A 72 14.41 0.32 0.37
CA ALA A 72 14.88 -1.01 0.02
C ALA A 72 13.77 -2.06 0.17
N SER A 73 12.99 -1.98 1.25
CA SER A 73 11.84 -2.88 1.47
C SER A 73 10.77 -2.71 0.38
N LEU A 74 10.49 -1.48 -0.06
CA LEU A 74 9.60 -1.25 -1.21
C LEU A 74 10.15 -1.87 -2.49
N ASN A 75 11.45 -1.72 -2.79
CA ASN A 75 12.06 -2.35 -3.96
C ASN A 75 11.94 -3.88 -3.90
N ASN A 76 12.26 -4.50 -2.75
CA ASN A 76 12.13 -5.95 -2.56
C ASN A 76 10.69 -6.43 -2.79
N GLY A 77 9.71 -5.66 -2.34
CA GLY A 77 8.30 -5.95 -2.57
C GLY A 77 7.90 -5.79 -4.04
N PHE A 78 8.28 -4.69 -4.67
CA PHE A 78 7.94 -4.43 -6.07
C PHE A 78 8.63 -5.40 -7.06
N GLU A 79 9.77 -5.99 -6.71
CA GLU A 79 10.37 -7.07 -7.50
C GLU A 79 9.48 -8.32 -7.59
N LYS A 80 8.60 -8.53 -6.63
CA LYS A 80 7.62 -9.64 -6.61
C LYS A 80 6.25 -9.23 -7.17
N ALA A 81 6.04 -7.95 -7.42
CA ALA A 81 4.79 -7.45 -7.96
C ALA A 81 4.63 -7.85 -9.42
N ALA A 82 3.43 -8.31 -9.80
CA ALA A 82 3.13 -8.77 -11.15
C ALA A 82 1.77 -8.25 -11.65
N GLY A 83 1.12 -7.35 -10.93
CA GLY A 83 -0.13 -6.72 -11.29
C GLY A 83 -0.03 -5.77 -12.48
N ARG A 84 -1.17 -5.40 -13.04
CA ARG A 84 -1.26 -4.33 -14.03
C ARG A 84 -1.08 -2.95 -13.40
N TYR A 85 -1.48 -2.81 -12.15
CA TYR A 85 -1.36 -1.61 -11.33
C TYR A 85 -0.56 -1.91 -10.07
N TYR A 86 0.25 -0.94 -9.65
CA TYR A 86 1.06 -1.00 -8.44
C TYR A 86 0.68 0.13 -7.51
N THR A 87 0.64 -0.17 -6.23
CA THR A 87 0.50 0.77 -5.13
C THR A 87 1.27 0.29 -3.92
N TRP A 88 1.42 1.12 -2.90
CA TRP A 88 1.95 0.72 -1.61
C TRP A 88 1.16 1.36 -0.48
N THR A 89 1.25 0.79 0.69
CA THR A 89 0.70 1.35 1.93
C THR A 89 1.67 1.07 3.06
N SER A 90 1.57 1.78 4.18
CA SER A 90 2.37 1.47 5.37
C SER A 90 1.57 0.67 6.39
N ASP A 91 2.28 0.18 7.41
CA ASP A 91 1.77 -0.64 8.51
C ASP A 91 0.84 0.11 9.48
N ASP A 92 0.70 1.44 9.31
CA ASP A 92 -0.14 2.32 10.11
C ASP A 92 -1.20 3.10 9.30
N ASN A 93 -1.31 2.84 8.00
CA ASN A 93 -2.31 3.46 7.13
C ASN A 93 -3.55 2.57 6.94
N ILE A 94 -4.70 3.20 6.75
CA ILE A 94 -5.98 2.53 6.51
C ILE A 94 -6.54 2.98 5.17
N TYR A 95 -6.83 2.03 4.28
CA TYR A 95 -7.59 2.30 3.07
C TYR A 95 -9.09 2.44 3.37
N GLU A 96 -9.73 3.44 2.76
CA GLU A 96 -11.19 3.44 2.63
C GLU A 96 -11.63 2.20 1.84
N GLN A 97 -12.80 1.64 2.17
CA GLN A 97 -13.24 0.33 1.68
C GLN A 97 -13.30 0.21 0.15
N ASP A 98 -13.55 1.30 -0.57
CA ASP A 98 -13.66 1.36 -2.03
C ASP A 98 -12.47 2.07 -2.71
N ALA A 99 -11.38 2.31 -1.98
CA ALA A 99 -10.25 3.10 -2.47
C ALA A 99 -9.58 2.46 -3.69
N ILE A 100 -9.28 1.15 -3.63
CA ILE A 100 -8.66 0.43 -4.74
C ILE A 100 -9.60 0.39 -5.95
N GLU A 101 -10.89 0.12 -5.74
CA GLU A 101 -11.89 0.09 -6.82
C GLU A 101 -11.97 1.41 -7.56
N LYS A 102 -12.02 2.53 -6.84
CA LYS A 102 -12.06 3.88 -7.43
C LYS A 102 -10.81 4.18 -8.25
N MET A 103 -9.62 3.85 -7.73
CA MET A 103 -8.36 4.09 -8.44
C MET A 103 -8.23 3.21 -9.70
N VAL A 104 -8.58 1.93 -9.62
CA VAL A 104 -8.59 1.01 -10.76
C VAL A 104 -9.55 1.49 -11.84
N LYS A 105 -10.81 1.81 -11.45
CA LYS A 105 -11.82 2.32 -12.36
C LYS A 105 -11.35 3.59 -13.08
N TYR A 106 -10.80 4.55 -12.35
CA TYR A 106 -10.29 5.78 -12.94
C TYR A 106 -9.18 5.50 -13.96
N LEU A 107 -8.20 4.66 -13.61
CA LEU A 107 -7.14 4.30 -14.53
C LEU A 107 -7.67 3.54 -15.76
N ASP A 108 -8.64 2.64 -15.61
CA ASP A 108 -9.23 1.91 -16.74
C ASP A 108 -9.99 2.84 -17.70
N GLU A 109 -10.71 3.84 -17.18
CA GLU A 109 -11.44 4.81 -17.98
C GLU A 109 -10.53 5.89 -18.63
N HIS A 110 -9.28 6.06 -18.12
CA HIS A 110 -8.33 7.07 -18.59
C HIS A 110 -6.99 6.44 -18.99
N PRO A 111 -6.91 5.80 -20.18
CA PRO A 111 -5.71 5.03 -20.60
C PRO A 111 -4.42 5.88 -20.70
N ASP A 112 -4.53 7.17 -20.91
CA ASP A 112 -3.41 8.10 -20.98
C ASP A 112 -2.90 8.57 -19.60
N THR A 113 -3.62 8.23 -18.50
CA THR A 113 -3.21 8.51 -17.14
C THR A 113 -2.24 7.45 -16.65
N GLY A 114 -1.02 7.85 -16.28
CA GLY A 114 0.02 6.95 -15.75
C GLY A 114 -0.11 6.68 -14.24
N LEU A 115 -0.61 7.68 -13.48
CA LEU A 115 -0.72 7.64 -12.03
C LEU A 115 -1.97 8.37 -11.57
N VAL A 116 -2.65 7.82 -10.57
CA VAL A 116 -3.75 8.43 -9.82
C VAL A 116 -3.39 8.49 -8.35
N TYR A 117 -3.84 9.52 -7.65
CA TYR A 117 -3.67 9.68 -6.20
C TYR A 117 -4.95 10.25 -5.58
N SER A 118 -5.06 10.14 -4.25
CA SER A 118 -6.22 10.63 -3.51
C SER A 118 -5.81 11.57 -2.37
N ASN A 119 -6.78 12.32 -1.87
CA ASN A 119 -6.66 12.99 -0.57
C ASN A 119 -6.52 11.98 0.56
N MET A 120 -5.98 12.42 1.68
CA MET A 120 -5.82 11.60 2.90
C MET A 120 -6.51 12.27 4.07
N ARG A 121 -7.10 11.46 4.96
CA ARG A 121 -7.56 11.91 6.27
C ARG A 121 -6.53 11.54 7.32
N PHE A 122 -6.20 12.48 8.18
CA PHE A 122 -5.44 12.19 9.38
C PHE A 122 -6.38 11.69 10.47
N ILE A 123 -6.01 10.59 11.11
CA ILE A 123 -6.72 10.04 12.25
C ILE A 123 -5.78 9.95 13.45
N ASP A 124 -6.31 10.11 14.65
CA ASP A 124 -5.55 9.84 15.89
C ASP A 124 -5.51 8.34 16.23
N GLY A 125 -4.83 8.00 17.33
CA GLY A 125 -4.71 6.61 17.78
C GLY A 125 -6.03 5.94 18.20
N GLU A 126 -7.13 6.69 18.29
CA GLU A 126 -8.49 6.21 18.57
C GLU A 126 -9.37 6.20 17.31
N GLY A 127 -8.78 6.52 16.14
CA GLY A 127 -9.47 6.52 14.84
C GLY A 127 -10.32 7.75 14.58
N ARG A 128 -10.22 8.83 15.39
CA ARG A 128 -10.96 10.07 15.17
C ARG A 128 -10.25 10.94 14.14
N GLU A 129 -11.00 11.48 13.17
CA GLU A 129 -10.47 12.39 12.17
C GLU A 129 -9.93 13.66 12.82
N THR A 130 -8.69 14.03 12.49
CA THR A 130 -7.99 15.22 13.00
C THR A 130 -7.68 16.24 11.91
N GLY A 131 -7.85 15.88 10.64
CA GLY A 131 -7.63 16.77 9.51
C GLY A 131 -7.66 16.04 8.17
N ILE A 132 -7.58 16.83 7.09
CA ILE A 132 -7.53 16.33 5.71
C ILE A 132 -6.27 16.88 5.04
N TYR A 133 -5.52 16.03 4.37
CA TYR A 133 -4.50 16.43 3.42
C TYR A 133 -5.10 16.45 2.02
N GLU A 134 -5.25 17.65 1.46
CA GLU A 134 -5.68 17.83 0.08
C GLU A 134 -4.47 17.93 -0.83
N SER A 135 -4.34 16.97 -1.74
CA SER A 135 -3.30 16.98 -2.76
C SER A 135 -3.62 18.01 -3.84
N LYS A 136 -2.64 18.86 -4.16
CA LYS A 136 -2.77 19.91 -5.20
C LYS A 136 -1.89 19.55 -6.38
N PRO A 137 -2.46 19.23 -7.56
CA PRO A 137 -1.68 18.81 -8.73
C PRO A 137 -0.62 19.82 -9.16
N GLU A 138 -0.89 21.11 -8.98
CA GLU A 138 0.02 22.21 -9.30
C GLU A 138 1.32 22.20 -8.48
N ASP A 139 1.30 21.56 -7.32
CA ASP A 139 2.46 21.48 -6.43
C ASP A 139 3.45 20.36 -6.78
N ILE A 140 3.16 19.53 -7.80
CA ILE A 140 3.96 18.33 -8.11
C ILE A 140 5.45 18.64 -8.40
N PHE A 141 5.76 19.83 -8.88
CA PHE A 141 7.13 20.26 -9.18
C PHE A 141 7.83 20.98 -8.02
N SER A 142 7.10 21.35 -6.97
CA SER A 142 7.60 22.12 -5.84
C SER A 142 7.53 21.39 -4.52
N ASN A 143 6.58 20.48 -4.36
CA ASN A 143 6.31 19.74 -3.12
C ASN A 143 5.91 18.30 -3.41
N ASN A 144 6.01 17.44 -2.38
CA ASN A 144 5.41 16.10 -2.44
C ASN A 144 3.89 16.23 -2.28
N CYS A 145 3.17 16.34 -3.40
CA CYS A 145 1.71 16.44 -3.40
C CYS A 145 0.99 15.09 -3.51
N VAL A 146 1.72 13.98 -3.74
CA VAL A 146 1.10 12.68 -4.03
C VAL A 146 0.71 11.93 -2.75
N GLY A 147 1.36 12.21 -1.62
CA GLY A 147 1.09 11.52 -0.35
C GLY A 147 1.38 10.02 -0.41
N ALA A 148 0.73 9.26 0.50
CA ALA A 148 0.92 7.81 0.60
C ALA A 148 -0.09 6.99 -0.21
N TYR A 149 -1.12 7.63 -0.78
CA TYR A 149 -2.21 6.94 -1.48
C TYR A 149 -2.21 7.26 -2.97
N PHE A 150 -1.47 6.47 -3.72
CA PHE A 150 -1.42 6.54 -5.17
C PHE A 150 -1.40 5.15 -5.79
N MET A 151 -1.82 5.07 -7.04
CA MET A 151 -1.73 3.86 -7.85
C MET A 151 -1.20 4.23 -9.24
N TYR A 152 -0.30 3.42 -9.78
CA TYR A 152 0.29 3.66 -11.10
C TYR A 152 0.29 2.41 -11.97
N ARG A 153 0.41 2.63 -13.29
CA ARG A 153 0.54 1.53 -14.27
C ARG A 153 1.93 0.91 -14.18
N ALA A 154 2.01 -0.41 -14.04
CA ALA A 154 3.26 -1.14 -13.95
C ALA A 154 4.26 -0.84 -15.09
N ARG A 155 3.76 -0.48 -16.28
CA ARG A 155 4.59 -0.18 -17.47
C ARG A 155 5.14 1.26 -17.49
N SER A 156 4.74 2.13 -16.60
CA SER A 156 5.13 3.55 -16.60
C SER A 156 6.59 3.78 -16.20
N TRP A 157 7.28 2.76 -15.71
CA TRP A 157 8.65 2.84 -15.18
C TRP A 157 9.70 2.04 -15.99
N GLN A 158 9.32 1.52 -17.15
CA GLN A 158 10.31 0.96 -18.08
C GLN A 158 10.87 2.10 -18.94
N ILE A 159 11.85 2.82 -18.39
CA ILE A 159 12.71 3.76 -19.12
C ILE A 159 13.94 3.00 -19.61
#